data_a97117d51b6db3ca6a4eea9fd32ffb7f
#
_entry.id   a97117d51b6db3ca6a4eea9fd32ffb7f
#
_cell.length_a   1.000
_cell.length_b   1.000
_cell.length_c   1.000
_cell.angle_alpha   90.00
_cell.angle_beta   90.00
_cell.angle_gamma   90.00
#
_symmetry.space_group_name_H-M   'P 1'
#
loop_
_entity.id
_entity.type
_entity.pdbx_description
1 polymer ?
#
loop_
_entity_poly.entity_id
_entity_poly.type
_entity_poly.pdbx_seq_one_letter_code
_entity_poly.pdbx_strand_id
1 'polypeptide(L)'
;GGWDLNKIDLDEMKESKATFVFGQMNEPPGARARVALSGLTIAEYFRDGDGEGQGKDILFFVDNIFRFTQAGSEVSALLGRMPSAVGYQPTLATEMGAMQERITSTKSGSITSVQAVYVPADDLTDPAPANTFAHLDATTVLSRKIAELGIYPAVDPLDSTSRILTAEIVGDEHYDCAQRVKVSLQRYKELQDIIAILGMDELSEEDKMVVHRARRVQRFLSQPFHVAEQFTGLPGVLVDIQETI
;
A
#
# COMPACT_ATOMS: atom_id res chain seq x y z
N GLY A 1 8.88 3.10 -11.92
CA GLY A 1 8.36 4.11 -12.80
C GLY A 1 9.04 5.43 -12.52
N GLY A 2 9.65 6.02 -13.54
CA GLY A 2 10.27 7.34 -13.39
C GLY A 2 9.21 8.42 -13.56
N TRP A 3 9.21 9.40 -12.70
CA TRP A 3 8.50 10.64 -12.92
C TRP A 3 9.18 11.39 -14.07
N ASP A 4 8.44 11.69 -15.12
CA ASP A 4 8.95 12.51 -16.22
C ASP A 4 8.71 13.97 -15.88
N LEU A 5 9.72 14.61 -15.30
CA LEU A 5 9.68 16.02 -14.92
C LEU A 5 9.38 16.96 -16.09
N ASN A 6 9.63 16.53 -17.33
CA ASN A 6 9.32 17.32 -18.52
C ASN A 6 7.83 17.36 -18.87
N LYS A 7 7.03 16.49 -18.25
CA LYS A 7 5.58 16.43 -18.41
C LYS A 7 4.80 17.10 -17.29
N ILE A 8 5.49 17.60 -16.26
CA ILE A 8 4.87 18.34 -15.18
C ILE A 8 4.65 19.78 -15.63
N ASP A 9 3.44 20.26 -15.51
CA ASP A 9 3.14 21.67 -15.70
C ASP A 9 3.75 22.47 -14.54
N LEU A 10 4.79 23.25 -14.86
CA LEU A 10 5.53 24.04 -13.86
C LEU A 10 4.69 25.19 -13.29
N ASP A 11 3.68 25.66 -14.01
CA ASP A 11 2.81 26.73 -13.53
C ASP A 11 1.76 26.19 -12.56
N GLU A 12 1.17 25.04 -12.83
CA GLU A 12 0.35 24.32 -11.86
C GLU A 12 1.15 23.95 -10.60
N MET A 13 2.42 23.56 -10.76
CA MET A 13 3.28 23.26 -9.61
C MET A 13 3.55 24.46 -8.70
N LYS A 14 3.61 25.68 -9.22
CA LYS A 14 3.82 26.88 -8.40
C LYS A 14 2.65 27.16 -7.46
N GLU A 15 1.44 26.79 -7.86
CA GLU A 15 0.22 26.91 -7.04
C GLU A 15 0.01 25.71 -6.12
N SER A 16 0.70 24.60 -6.39
CA SER A 16 0.60 23.37 -5.61
C SER A 16 1.32 23.51 -4.26
N LYS A 17 0.74 22.86 -3.23
CA LYS A 17 1.37 22.69 -1.91
C LYS A 17 2.27 21.45 -1.83
N ALA A 18 2.59 20.83 -2.98
CA ALA A 18 3.42 19.64 -3.04
C ALA A 18 4.91 20.00 -3.02
N THR A 19 5.69 19.22 -2.27
CA THR A 19 7.16 19.26 -2.26
C THR A 19 7.67 17.92 -2.75
N PHE A 20 8.56 17.94 -3.74
CA PHE A 20 9.14 16.73 -4.33
C PHE A 20 10.60 16.58 -3.91
N VAL A 21 10.94 15.38 -3.44
CA VAL A 21 12.32 15.02 -3.06
C VAL A 21 12.71 13.77 -3.84
N PHE A 22 13.74 13.89 -4.66
CA PHE A 22 14.14 12.83 -5.59
C PHE A 22 15.46 12.17 -5.18
N GLY A 23 15.50 10.84 -5.31
CA GLY A 23 16.71 10.05 -5.33
C GLY A 23 16.68 9.13 -6.53
N GLN A 24 17.49 9.45 -7.54
CA GLN A 24 17.54 8.68 -8.77
C GLN A 24 18.29 7.37 -8.59
N MET A 25 17.99 6.36 -9.42
CA MET A 25 18.60 5.04 -9.34
C MET A 25 20.11 5.04 -9.64
N ASN A 26 20.59 6.02 -10.39
CA ASN A 26 22.02 6.21 -10.72
C ASN A 26 22.81 6.95 -9.64
N GLU A 27 22.13 7.47 -8.61
CA GLU A 27 22.81 8.09 -7.47
C GLU A 27 23.57 7.05 -6.63
N PRO A 28 24.67 7.44 -5.95
CA PRO A 28 25.34 6.56 -5.00
C PRO A 28 24.40 6.04 -3.91
N PRO A 29 24.61 4.83 -3.38
CA PRO A 29 23.70 4.23 -2.40
C PRO A 29 23.56 5.06 -1.12
N GLY A 30 24.60 5.76 -0.70
CA GLY A 30 24.54 6.68 0.44
C GLY A 30 23.58 7.85 0.22
N ALA A 31 23.53 8.42 -0.98
CA ALA A 31 22.56 9.45 -1.34
C ALA A 31 21.13 8.90 -1.36
N ARG A 32 20.92 7.75 -2.02
CA ARG A 32 19.61 7.08 -2.08
C ARG A 32 19.06 6.70 -0.70
N ALA A 33 19.91 6.27 0.22
CA ALA A 33 19.51 6.00 1.60
C ALA A 33 19.07 7.26 2.37
N ARG A 34 19.58 8.43 1.97
CA ARG A 34 19.29 9.71 2.66
C ARG A 34 18.05 10.42 2.14
N VAL A 35 17.62 10.15 0.92
CA VAL A 35 16.47 10.83 0.28
C VAL A 35 15.20 10.70 1.11
N ALA A 36 14.87 9.49 1.56
CA ALA A 36 13.70 9.25 2.38
C ALA A 36 13.74 10.04 3.70
N LEU A 37 14.89 10.07 4.35
CA LEU A 37 15.10 10.82 5.59
C LEU A 37 15.02 12.34 5.37
N SER A 38 15.53 12.83 4.25
CA SER A 38 15.45 14.25 3.88
C SER A 38 13.99 14.67 3.61
N GLY A 39 13.25 13.85 2.85
CA GLY A 39 11.83 14.09 2.61
C GLY A 39 11.01 14.08 3.90
N LEU A 40 11.31 13.15 4.80
CA LEU A 40 10.64 13.07 6.10
C LEU A 40 10.98 14.28 6.99
N THR A 41 12.22 14.76 6.97
CA THR A 41 12.62 15.96 7.72
C THR A 41 11.86 17.21 7.23
N ILE A 42 11.63 17.33 5.92
CA ILE A 42 10.80 18.40 5.37
C ILE A 42 9.34 18.25 5.84
N ALA A 43 8.80 17.03 5.84
CA ALA A 43 7.46 16.76 6.33
C ALA A 43 7.32 17.12 7.82
N GLU A 44 8.30 16.76 8.65
CA GLU A 44 8.35 17.13 10.06
C GLU A 44 8.39 18.64 10.28
N TYR A 45 9.16 19.37 9.48
CA TYR A 45 9.20 20.82 9.56
C TYR A 45 7.82 21.46 9.36
N PHE A 46 7.05 20.99 8.40
CA PHE A 46 5.68 21.48 8.18
C PHE A 46 4.69 20.97 9.22
N ARG A 47 4.86 19.73 9.72
CA ARG A 47 4.02 19.18 10.79
C ARG A 47 4.17 19.97 12.09
N ASP A 48 5.40 20.28 12.46
CA ASP A 48 5.70 20.87 13.75
C ASP A 48 5.55 22.41 13.74
N GLY A 49 5.61 23.02 12.54
CA GLY A 49 5.51 24.47 12.39
C GLY A 49 6.74 25.20 12.93
N ASP A 50 6.57 26.48 13.18
CA ASP A 50 7.61 27.37 13.68
C ASP A 50 7.71 27.41 15.24
N GLY A 51 7.00 26.51 15.92
CA GLY A 51 6.95 26.45 17.38
C GLY A 51 5.84 27.28 18.02
N GLU A 52 5.08 28.05 17.24
CA GLU A 52 3.93 28.85 17.73
C GLU A 52 2.58 28.09 17.61
N GLY A 53 2.62 26.77 17.41
CA GLY A 53 1.42 25.93 17.35
C GLY A 53 0.67 25.94 16.02
N GLN A 54 1.29 26.38 14.96
CA GLN A 54 0.73 26.41 13.59
C GLN A 54 1.23 25.24 12.71
N GLY A 55 1.34 24.06 13.28
CA GLY A 55 1.67 22.86 12.51
C GLY A 55 0.56 22.48 11.54
N LYS A 56 0.89 21.63 10.57
CA LYS A 56 0.00 21.19 9.50
C LYS A 56 -0.15 19.68 9.48
N ASP A 57 -1.26 19.23 8.95
CA ASP A 57 -1.44 17.82 8.57
C ASP A 57 -0.80 17.58 7.21
N ILE A 58 0.14 16.64 7.17
CA ILE A 58 0.97 16.34 6.00
C ILE A 58 0.61 14.98 5.45
N LEU A 59 0.39 14.91 4.14
CA LEU A 59 0.27 13.65 3.42
C LEU A 59 1.63 13.34 2.76
N PHE A 60 2.27 12.28 3.24
CA PHE A 60 3.61 11.89 2.87
C PHE A 60 3.62 10.65 1.98
N PHE A 61 4.01 10.80 0.71
CA PHE A 61 4.09 9.71 -0.24
C PHE A 61 5.54 9.21 -0.38
N VAL A 62 5.71 7.88 -0.36
CA VAL A 62 7.01 7.22 -0.59
C VAL A 62 6.88 6.23 -1.75
N ASP A 63 7.52 6.50 -2.86
CA ASP A 63 7.56 5.59 -4.03
C ASP A 63 9.02 5.23 -4.36
N ASN A 64 9.51 4.10 -3.90
CA ASN A 64 8.92 3.19 -2.93
C ASN A 64 9.90 2.96 -1.77
N ILE A 65 9.40 2.50 -0.64
CA ILE A 65 10.20 2.29 0.58
C ILE A 65 11.26 1.19 0.42
N PHE A 66 11.04 0.21 -0.46
CA PHE A 66 12.02 -0.84 -0.75
C PHE A 66 13.36 -0.28 -1.22
N ARG A 67 13.37 0.86 -1.93
CA ARG A 67 14.60 1.50 -2.40
C ARG A 67 15.46 2.03 -1.25
N PHE A 68 14.82 2.48 -0.18
CA PHE A 68 15.53 2.85 1.06
C PHE A 68 16.25 1.63 1.66
N THR A 69 15.57 0.50 1.77
CA THR A 69 16.13 -0.77 2.25
C THR A 69 17.27 -1.27 1.35
N GLN A 70 17.08 -1.26 0.04
CA GLN A 70 18.08 -1.67 -0.95
C GLN A 70 19.36 -0.81 -0.84
N ALA A 71 19.22 0.49 -0.75
CA ALA A 71 20.35 1.40 -0.58
C ALA A 71 21.10 1.12 0.73
N GLY A 72 20.39 0.83 1.81
CA GLY A 72 20.97 0.40 3.08
C GLY A 72 21.79 -0.89 2.97
N SER A 73 21.31 -1.88 2.24
CA SER A 73 22.05 -3.13 2.02
C SER A 73 23.32 -2.92 1.18
N GLU A 74 23.26 -2.09 0.16
CA GLU A 74 24.42 -1.72 -0.65
C GLU A 74 25.50 -1.00 0.19
N VAL A 75 25.09 -0.04 1.03
CA VAL A 75 26.02 0.65 1.95
C VAL A 75 26.64 -0.34 2.93
N SER A 76 25.85 -1.25 3.49
CA SER A 76 26.34 -2.28 4.42
C SER A 76 27.38 -3.20 3.77
N ALA A 77 27.14 -3.60 2.52
CA ALA A 77 28.08 -4.40 1.74
C ALA A 77 29.40 -3.64 1.46
N LEU A 78 29.32 -2.36 1.08
CA LEU A 78 30.50 -1.51 0.87
C LEU A 78 31.32 -1.33 2.14
N LEU A 79 30.70 -1.36 3.32
CA LEU A 79 31.38 -1.31 4.61
C LEU A 79 31.93 -2.67 5.08
N GLY A 80 31.78 -3.72 4.27
CA GLY A 80 32.26 -5.06 4.57
C GLY A 80 31.52 -5.75 5.74
N ARG A 81 30.31 -5.33 6.05
CA ARG A 81 29.48 -5.95 7.10
C ARG A 81 28.97 -7.30 6.64
N MET A 82 28.96 -8.26 7.55
CA MET A 82 28.38 -9.59 7.28
C MET A 82 26.88 -9.46 7.01
N PRO A 83 26.37 -9.95 5.86
CA PRO A 83 24.95 -9.87 5.56
C PRO A 83 24.13 -10.78 6.48
N SER A 84 22.89 -10.38 6.73
CA SER A 84 21.87 -11.20 7.39
C SER A 84 21.08 -12.04 6.36
N ALA A 85 19.91 -12.54 6.75
CA ALA A 85 19.05 -13.32 5.88
C ALA A 85 18.81 -12.65 4.52
N VAL A 86 18.83 -13.41 3.44
CA VAL A 86 18.59 -13.00 2.05
C VAL A 86 19.55 -11.88 1.56
N GLY A 87 20.68 -11.69 2.25
CA GLY A 87 21.68 -10.69 1.87
C GLY A 87 21.40 -9.26 2.36
N TYR A 88 20.38 -9.05 3.20
CA TYR A 88 20.10 -7.73 3.78
C TYR A 88 21.09 -7.36 4.88
N GLN A 89 21.15 -6.06 5.18
CA GLN A 89 21.95 -5.52 6.29
C GLN A 89 21.43 -6.03 7.65
N PRO A 90 22.31 -6.31 8.61
CA PRO A 90 21.90 -6.72 9.96
C PRO A 90 21.11 -5.65 10.71
N THR A 91 21.23 -4.39 10.29
CA THR A 91 20.55 -3.23 10.86
C THR A 91 19.21 -2.89 10.20
N LEU A 92 18.69 -3.76 9.30
CA LEU A 92 17.47 -3.52 8.53
C LEU A 92 16.28 -3.09 9.40
N ALA A 93 15.95 -3.86 10.43
CA ALA A 93 14.82 -3.56 11.30
C ALA A 93 15.01 -2.25 12.07
N THR A 94 16.22 -1.97 12.53
CA THR A 94 16.55 -0.74 13.26
C THR A 94 16.46 0.49 12.36
N GLU A 95 16.99 0.41 11.15
CA GLU A 95 16.96 1.50 10.17
C GLU A 95 15.51 1.79 9.73
N MET A 96 14.74 0.75 9.44
CA MET A 96 13.32 0.87 9.08
C MET A 96 12.51 1.46 10.23
N GLY A 97 12.68 0.94 11.46
CA GLY A 97 11.99 1.44 12.64
C GLY A 97 12.30 2.90 12.92
N ALA A 98 13.59 3.29 12.88
CA ALA A 98 14.00 4.67 13.09
C ALA A 98 13.39 5.66 12.08
N MET A 99 13.15 5.25 10.85
CA MET A 99 12.45 6.04 9.86
C MET A 99 10.93 6.07 10.11
N GLN A 100 10.32 4.91 10.28
CA GLN A 100 8.86 4.76 10.37
C GLN A 100 8.28 5.43 11.62
N GLU A 101 8.96 5.36 12.76
CA GLU A 101 8.48 5.97 14.00
C GLU A 101 8.46 7.51 13.98
N ARG A 102 9.14 8.13 13.04
CA ARG A 102 9.05 9.58 12.81
C ARG A 102 7.74 10.00 12.14
N ILE A 103 7.07 9.05 11.49
CA ILE A 103 5.76 9.24 10.85
C ILE A 103 4.69 9.12 11.94
N THR A 104 4.36 10.24 12.54
CA THR A 104 3.47 10.28 13.71
C THR A 104 2.75 11.61 13.81
N SER A 105 1.70 11.62 14.63
CA SER A 105 1.02 12.84 15.05
C SER A 105 1.71 13.47 16.27
N THR A 106 1.79 14.79 16.27
CA THR A 106 2.26 15.59 17.39
C THR A 106 1.12 16.47 17.93
N LYS A 107 1.40 17.32 18.89
CA LYS A 107 0.43 18.31 19.35
C LYS A 107 0.13 19.38 18.32
N SER A 108 1.04 19.61 17.37
CA SER A 108 0.96 20.69 16.39
C SER A 108 0.36 20.26 15.05
N GLY A 109 0.53 19.00 14.66
CA GLY A 109 0.07 18.46 13.37
C GLY A 109 0.30 16.96 13.25
N SER A 110 0.05 16.42 12.06
CA SER A 110 0.19 14.99 11.80
C SER A 110 0.91 14.69 10.49
N ILE A 111 1.50 13.49 10.40
CA ILE A 111 1.97 12.92 9.13
C ILE A 111 1.19 11.64 8.88
N THR A 112 0.44 11.62 7.79
CA THR A 112 -0.19 10.41 7.24
C THR A 112 0.64 9.97 6.05
N SER A 113 1.11 8.71 6.03
CA SER A 113 1.92 8.22 4.92
C SER A 113 1.17 7.25 4.02
N VAL A 114 1.47 7.34 2.73
CA VAL A 114 1.12 6.32 1.72
C VAL A 114 2.42 5.82 1.12
N GLN A 115 2.74 4.57 1.36
CA GLN A 115 4.01 3.98 0.97
C GLN A 115 3.80 2.85 -0.03
N ALA A 116 4.40 2.98 -1.21
CA ALA A 116 4.50 1.86 -2.12
C ALA A 116 5.56 0.89 -1.61
N VAL A 117 5.19 -0.38 -1.50
CA VAL A 117 6.10 -1.45 -1.05
C VAL A 117 6.29 -2.43 -2.19
N TYR A 118 7.50 -2.52 -2.71
CA TYR A 118 7.85 -3.58 -3.65
C TYR A 118 8.12 -4.87 -2.89
N VAL A 119 7.49 -5.95 -3.35
CA VAL A 119 7.61 -7.29 -2.77
C VAL A 119 8.41 -8.16 -3.74
N PRO A 120 9.69 -8.48 -3.44
CA PRO A 120 10.51 -9.32 -4.30
C PRO A 120 9.88 -10.69 -4.51
N ALA A 121 9.78 -11.13 -5.77
CA ALA A 121 9.22 -12.43 -6.16
C ALA A 121 7.80 -12.74 -5.61
N ASP A 122 7.03 -11.70 -5.31
CA ASP A 122 5.71 -11.81 -4.65
C ASP A 122 5.75 -12.53 -3.27
N ASP A 123 6.93 -12.56 -2.63
CA ASP A 123 7.13 -13.19 -1.32
C ASP A 123 6.96 -12.16 -0.18
N LEU A 124 5.78 -12.16 0.43
CA LEU A 124 5.46 -11.30 1.57
C LEU A 124 6.29 -11.62 2.83
N THR A 125 6.98 -12.76 2.85
CA THR A 125 7.84 -13.17 3.97
C THR A 125 9.29 -12.69 3.82
N ASP A 126 9.64 -12.09 2.68
CA ASP A 126 10.95 -11.45 2.49
C ASP A 126 11.20 -10.42 3.61
N PRO A 127 12.41 -10.37 4.20
CA PRO A 127 12.70 -9.49 5.33
C PRO A 127 12.39 -8.01 5.12
N ALA A 128 12.53 -7.48 3.90
CA ALA A 128 12.27 -6.07 3.62
C ALA A 128 10.79 -5.70 3.73
N PRO A 129 9.86 -6.33 2.98
CA PRO A 129 8.43 -6.08 3.16
C PRO A 129 7.94 -6.50 4.54
N ALA A 130 8.39 -7.62 5.11
CA ALA A 130 7.96 -8.07 6.42
C ALA A 130 8.25 -7.05 7.53
N ASN A 131 9.48 -6.47 7.55
CA ASN A 131 9.81 -5.40 8.50
C ASN A 131 9.01 -4.12 8.24
N THR A 132 8.72 -3.80 6.98
CA THR A 132 7.89 -2.63 6.63
C THR A 132 6.47 -2.80 7.14
N PHE A 133 5.83 -3.95 6.90
CA PHE A 133 4.44 -4.22 7.28
C PHE A 133 4.20 -4.13 8.79
N ALA A 134 5.20 -4.44 9.60
CA ALA A 134 5.11 -4.32 11.07
C ALA A 134 4.83 -2.89 11.55
N HIS A 135 5.18 -1.88 10.74
CA HIS A 135 4.99 -0.46 11.07
C HIS A 135 3.75 0.17 10.41
N LEU A 136 3.04 -0.56 9.55
CA LEU A 136 1.90 -0.01 8.83
C LEU A 136 0.58 -0.24 9.60
N ASP A 137 -0.29 0.76 9.58
CA ASP A 137 -1.63 0.67 10.17
C ASP A 137 -2.65 0.03 9.24
N ALA A 138 -2.41 0.13 7.93
CA ALA A 138 -3.22 -0.51 6.90
C ALA A 138 -2.34 -0.99 5.75
N THR A 139 -2.70 -2.12 5.17
CA THR A 139 -2.05 -2.68 3.99
C THR A 139 -3.06 -2.96 2.89
N THR A 140 -2.75 -2.54 1.68
CA THR A 140 -3.52 -2.86 0.47
C THR A 140 -2.65 -3.75 -0.41
N VAL A 141 -2.97 -5.03 -0.50
CA VAL A 141 -2.21 -6.02 -1.25
C VAL A 141 -2.76 -6.15 -2.66
N LEU A 142 -1.90 -5.91 -3.66
CA LEU A 142 -2.22 -6.14 -5.06
C LEU A 142 -1.82 -7.56 -5.45
N SER A 143 -2.74 -8.29 -6.08
CA SER A 143 -2.59 -9.70 -6.45
C SER A 143 -2.56 -9.89 -7.96
N ARG A 144 -1.52 -10.58 -8.47
CA ARG A 144 -1.46 -10.98 -9.90
C ARG A 144 -2.62 -11.89 -10.28
N LYS A 145 -3.00 -12.82 -9.39
CA LYS A 145 -4.11 -13.75 -9.63
C LYS A 145 -5.44 -13.01 -9.84
N ILE A 146 -5.65 -11.92 -9.11
CA ILE A 146 -6.85 -11.08 -9.28
C ILE A 146 -6.78 -10.28 -10.58
N ALA A 147 -5.60 -9.75 -10.94
CA ALA A 147 -5.39 -9.07 -12.21
C ALA A 147 -5.63 -10.01 -13.41
N GLU A 148 -5.24 -11.28 -13.34
CA GLU A 148 -5.47 -12.30 -14.36
C GLU A 148 -6.96 -12.59 -14.58
N LEU A 149 -7.81 -12.34 -13.57
CA LEU A 149 -9.27 -12.41 -13.69
C LEU A 149 -9.88 -11.16 -14.35
N GLY A 150 -9.07 -10.16 -14.71
CA GLY A 150 -9.55 -8.89 -15.27
C GLY A 150 -10.20 -7.97 -14.24
N ILE A 151 -9.94 -8.18 -12.95
CA ILE A 151 -10.48 -7.36 -11.86
C ILE A 151 -9.49 -6.25 -11.52
N TYR A 152 -9.92 -5.00 -11.65
CA TYR A 152 -9.13 -3.81 -11.35
C TYR A 152 -9.95 -2.80 -10.52
N PRO A 153 -9.35 -2.19 -9.46
CA PRO A 153 -8.00 -2.46 -8.95
C PRO A 153 -7.84 -3.91 -8.48
N ALA A 154 -6.67 -4.50 -8.72
CA ALA A 154 -6.41 -5.92 -8.42
C ALA A 154 -6.08 -6.14 -6.93
N VAL A 155 -6.88 -5.57 -6.06
CA VAL A 155 -6.73 -5.65 -4.60
C VAL A 155 -7.25 -7.00 -4.09
N ASP A 156 -6.43 -7.68 -3.28
CA ASP A 156 -6.87 -8.87 -2.54
C ASP A 156 -7.48 -8.45 -1.20
N PRO A 157 -8.80 -8.54 -1.02
CA PRO A 157 -9.45 -8.13 0.22
C PRO A 157 -9.21 -9.10 1.39
N LEU A 158 -8.73 -10.31 1.11
CA LEU A 158 -8.40 -11.30 2.16
C LEU A 158 -7.01 -11.04 2.75
N ASP A 159 -6.05 -10.66 1.91
CA ASP A 159 -4.68 -10.37 2.33
C ASP A 159 -4.48 -8.90 2.75
N SER A 160 -5.45 -8.04 2.45
CA SER A 160 -5.45 -6.62 2.85
C SER A 160 -6.02 -6.44 4.26
N THR A 161 -5.41 -5.54 5.03
CA THR A 161 -5.79 -5.31 6.44
C THR A 161 -5.84 -3.82 6.77
N SER A 162 -6.61 -3.47 7.82
CA SER A 162 -6.61 -2.13 8.41
C SER A 162 -6.89 -2.22 9.91
N ARG A 163 -6.09 -1.53 10.71
CA ARG A 163 -6.28 -1.45 12.16
C ARG A 163 -7.52 -0.67 12.57
N ILE A 164 -7.96 0.26 11.73
CA ILE A 164 -9.18 1.03 12.00
C ILE A 164 -10.46 0.30 11.63
N LEU A 165 -10.40 -0.88 11.00
CA LEU A 165 -11.58 -1.68 10.70
C LEU A 165 -12.02 -2.45 11.95
N THR A 166 -12.57 -1.73 12.91
CA THR A 166 -13.19 -2.24 14.13
C THR A 166 -14.55 -1.59 14.32
N ALA A 167 -15.49 -2.28 14.96
CA ALA A 167 -16.84 -1.76 15.18
C ALA A 167 -16.87 -0.43 15.93
N GLU A 168 -15.90 -0.22 16.85
CA GLU A 168 -15.77 1.01 17.64
C GLU A 168 -15.43 2.25 16.79
N ILE A 169 -14.72 2.05 15.66
CA ILE A 169 -14.26 3.15 14.80
C ILE A 169 -15.19 3.35 13.60
N VAL A 170 -15.49 2.25 12.88
CA VAL A 170 -16.26 2.34 11.62
C VAL A 170 -17.76 2.13 11.82
N GLY A 171 -18.19 1.70 13.00
CA GLY A 171 -19.56 1.31 13.30
C GLY A 171 -19.86 -0.15 12.99
N ASP A 172 -20.88 -0.69 13.66
CA ASP A 172 -21.26 -2.12 13.55
C ASP A 172 -21.66 -2.51 12.14
N GLU A 173 -22.43 -1.68 11.44
CA GLU A 173 -22.93 -1.97 10.10
C GLU A 173 -21.78 -2.16 9.09
N HIS A 174 -20.84 -1.23 9.05
CA HIS A 174 -19.67 -1.33 8.17
C HIS A 174 -18.80 -2.54 8.55
N TYR A 175 -18.53 -2.72 9.84
CA TYR A 175 -17.71 -3.83 10.31
C TYR A 175 -18.32 -5.18 9.94
N ASP A 176 -19.62 -5.38 10.24
CA ASP A 176 -20.32 -6.63 9.95
C ASP A 176 -20.43 -6.90 8.44
N CYS A 177 -20.68 -5.86 7.63
CA CYS A 177 -20.67 -5.99 6.18
C CYS A 177 -19.31 -6.47 5.68
N ALA A 178 -18.22 -5.82 6.10
CA ALA A 178 -16.87 -6.19 5.71
C ALA A 178 -16.51 -7.63 6.13
N GLN A 179 -16.90 -8.06 7.35
CA GLN A 179 -16.66 -9.44 7.81
C GLN A 179 -17.46 -10.47 6.98
N ARG A 180 -18.73 -10.20 6.68
CA ARG A 180 -19.54 -11.09 5.84
C ARG A 180 -18.99 -11.22 4.42
N VAL A 181 -18.50 -10.11 3.86
CA VAL A 181 -17.81 -10.12 2.55
C VAL A 181 -16.56 -11.00 2.60
N LYS A 182 -15.71 -10.82 3.61
CA LYS A 182 -14.48 -11.63 3.79
C LYS A 182 -14.80 -13.11 3.93
N VAL A 183 -15.76 -13.47 4.75
CA VAL A 183 -16.20 -14.87 4.93
C VAL A 183 -16.69 -15.48 3.61
N SER A 184 -17.50 -14.73 2.84
CA SER A 184 -18.01 -15.18 1.53
C SER A 184 -16.87 -15.39 0.52
N LEU A 185 -15.90 -14.47 0.46
CA LEU A 185 -14.77 -14.56 -0.43
C LEU A 185 -13.79 -15.68 0.00
N GLN A 186 -13.59 -15.88 1.30
CA GLN A 186 -12.77 -16.96 1.82
C GLN A 186 -13.36 -18.32 1.46
N ARG A 187 -14.68 -18.50 1.66
CA ARG A 187 -15.36 -19.74 1.27
C ARG A 187 -15.28 -19.98 -0.23
N TYR A 188 -15.44 -18.92 -1.03
CA TYR A 188 -15.27 -19.03 -2.48
C TYR A 188 -13.85 -19.46 -2.88
N LYS A 189 -12.82 -18.91 -2.22
CA LYS A 189 -11.42 -19.31 -2.46
C LYS A 189 -11.20 -20.81 -2.18
N GLU A 190 -11.79 -21.34 -1.12
CA GLU A 190 -11.74 -22.78 -0.79
C GLU A 190 -12.46 -23.64 -1.85
N LEU A 191 -13.56 -23.15 -2.39
CA LEU A 191 -14.33 -23.87 -3.42
C LEU A 191 -13.68 -23.85 -4.80
N GLN A 192 -12.76 -22.89 -5.07
CA GLN A 192 -12.13 -22.77 -6.39
C GLN A 192 -11.37 -24.03 -6.81
N ASP A 193 -10.67 -24.68 -5.88
CA ASP A 193 -9.94 -25.92 -6.17
C ASP A 193 -10.91 -27.06 -6.50
N ILE A 194 -12.03 -27.15 -5.80
CA ILE A 194 -13.07 -28.15 -6.05
C ILE A 194 -13.72 -27.90 -7.42
N ILE A 195 -14.03 -26.64 -7.73
CA ILE A 195 -14.62 -26.26 -9.02
C ILE A 195 -13.67 -26.59 -10.19
N ALA A 196 -12.37 -26.35 -10.01
CA ALA A 196 -11.38 -26.63 -11.04
C ALA A 196 -11.22 -28.12 -11.35
N ILE A 197 -11.42 -29.00 -10.36
CA ILE A 197 -11.25 -30.44 -10.49
C ILE A 197 -12.57 -31.14 -10.88
N LEU A 198 -13.67 -30.81 -10.21
CA LEU A 198 -14.94 -31.52 -10.32
C LEU A 198 -16.03 -30.77 -11.10
N GLY A 199 -15.84 -29.45 -11.29
CA GLY A 199 -16.86 -28.60 -11.91
C GLY A 199 -17.88 -28.02 -10.93
N MET A 200 -18.66 -27.05 -11.41
CA MET A 200 -19.69 -26.38 -10.61
C MET A 200 -20.87 -27.29 -10.23
N ASP A 201 -21.16 -28.28 -11.06
CA ASP A 201 -22.35 -29.13 -10.90
C ASP A 201 -22.27 -30.03 -9.67
N GLU A 202 -21.06 -30.39 -9.26
CA GLU A 202 -20.80 -31.22 -8.08
C GLU A 202 -20.92 -30.48 -6.74
N LEU A 203 -21.07 -29.16 -6.77
CA LEU A 203 -21.25 -28.36 -5.57
C LEU A 203 -22.69 -28.51 -5.01
N SER A 204 -22.82 -28.43 -3.69
CA SER A 204 -24.11 -28.28 -3.05
C SER A 204 -24.80 -26.98 -3.50
N GLU A 205 -26.13 -26.92 -3.42
CA GLU A 205 -26.89 -25.70 -3.77
C GLU A 205 -26.48 -24.51 -2.89
N GLU A 206 -26.12 -24.76 -1.63
CA GLU A 206 -25.60 -23.74 -0.73
C GLU A 206 -24.24 -23.18 -1.22
N ASP A 207 -23.29 -24.03 -1.60
CA ASP A 207 -22.00 -23.64 -2.11
C ASP A 207 -22.12 -22.92 -3.48
N LYS A 208 -23.03 -23.37 -4.35
CA LYS A 208 -23.34 -22.64 -5.60
C LYS A 208 -23.81 -21.21 -5.33
N MET A 209 -24.65 -21.05 -4.31
CA MET A 209 -25.12 -19.72 -3.91
C MET A 209 -23.97 -18.83 -3.40
N VAL A 210 -23.06 -19.40 -2.59
CA VAL A 210 -21.85 -18.68 -2.13
C VAL A 210 -20.99 -18.24 -3.32
N VAL A 211 -20.74 -19.13 -4.29
CA VAL A 211 -19.97 -18.80 -5.50
C VAL A 211 -20.62 -17.65 -6.27
N HIS A 212 -21.93 -17.70 -6.48
CA HIS A 212 -22.64 -16.63 -7.18
C HIS A 212 -22.58 -15.28 -6.45
N ARG A 213 -22.73 -15.27 -5.13
CA ARG A 213 -22.60 -14.07 -4.32
C ARG A 213 -21.18 -13.52 -4.36
N ALA A 214 -20.18 -14.37 -4.16
CA ALA A 214 -18.78 -13.96 -4.17
C ALA A 214 -18.35 -13.34 -5.50
N ARG A 215 -18.75 -13.93 -6.63
CA ARG A 215 -18.50 -13.38 -7.96
C ARG A 215 -19.14 -12.01 -8.19
N ARG A 216 -20.37 -11.79 -7.65
CA ARG A 216 -21.01 -10.48 -7.71
C ARG A 216 -20.27 -9.45 -6.87
N VAL A 217 -19.85 -9.83 -5.66
CA VAL A 217 -19.04 -8.97 -4.78
C VAL A 217 -17.71 -8.60 -5.45
N GLN A 218 -16.99 -9.57 -5.99
CA GLN A 218 -15.74 -9.29 -6.72
C GLN A 218 -15.95 -8.31 -7.88
N ARG A 219 -17.04 -8.50 -8.65
CA ARG A 219 -17.37 -7.59 -9.75
C ARG A 219 -17.76 -6.20 -9.27
N PHE A 220 -18.47 -6.07 -8.15
CA PHE A 220 -18.83 -4.79 -7.55
C PHE A 220 -17.58 -4.05 -7.05
N LEU A 221 -16.63 -4.77 -6.42
CA LEU A 221 -15.37 -4.20 -5.95
C LEU A 221 -14.40 -3.82 -7.09
N SER A 222 -14.66 -4.27 -8.32
CA SER A 222 -13.91 -3.90 -9.52
C SER A 222 -14.42 -2.57 -10.07
N GLN A 223 -13.83 -1.48 -9.60
CA GLN A 223 -14.22 -0.13 -9.98
C GLN A 223 -13.10 0.55 -10.78
N PRO A 224 -13.36 0.99 -12.02
CA PRO A 224 -12.35 1.67 -12.82
C PRO A 224 -12.03 3.04 -12.21
N PHE A 225 -10.73 3.35 -12.13
CA PHE A 225 -10.27 4.64 -11.67
C PHE A 225 -10.31 5.69 -12.78
N HIS A 226 -10.60 6.95 -12.43
CA HIS A 226 -10.52 8.07 -13.34
C HIS A 226 -9.14 8.21 -13.99
N VAL A 227 -8.07 8.00 -13.21
CA VAL A 227 -6.69 8.04 -13.72
C VAL A 227 -6.39 6.97 -14.77
N ALA A 228 -7.15 5.89 -14.79
CA ALA A 228 -6.96 4.78 -15.72
C ALA A 228 -7.79 4.90 -17.01
N GLU A 229 -8.67 5.87 -17.15
CA GLU A 229 -9.59 6.02 -18.30
C GLU A 229 -8.86 6.01 -19.65
N GLN A 230 -7.73 6.70 -19.73
CA GLN A 230 -6.91 6.75 -20.96
C GLN A 230 -6.32 5.39 -21.37
N PHE A 231 -6.21 4.43 -20.45
CA PHE A 231 -5.67 3.08 -20.70
C PHE A 231 -6.76 2.05 -20.89
N THR A 232 -7.86 2.15 -20.14
CA THR A 232 -8.93 1.16 -20.13
C THR A 232 -10.05 1.49 -21.12
N GLY A 233 -10.20 2.76 -21.49
CA GLY A 233 -11.34 3.26 -22.27
C GLY A 233 -12.67 3.25 -21.51
N LEU A 234 -12.64 2.96 -20.21
CA LEU A 234 -13.81 2.95 -19.34
C LEU A 234 -13.84 4.21 -18.47
N PRO A 235 -14.99 4.88 -18.31
CA PRO A 235 -15.11 6.02 -17.41
C PRO A 235 -14.84 5.58 -15.96
N GLY A 236 -14.14 6.42 -15.22
CA GLY A 236 -13.90 6.20 -13.80
C GLY A 236 -15.20 6.24 -13.00
N VAL A 237 -15.26 5.46 -11.94
CA VAL A 237 -16.41 5.38 -11.03
C VAL A 237 -15.94 5.65 -9.62
N LEU A 238 -16.63 6.55 -8.93
CA LEU A 238 -16.48 6.78 -7.50
C LEU A 238 -17.80 6.43 -6.81
N VAL A 239 -17.75 5.46 -5.90
CA VAL A 239 -18.89 5.05 -5.09
C VAL A 239 -18.62 5.48 -3.65
N ASP A 240 -19.56 6.17 -3.04
CA ASP A 240 -19.45 6.57 -1.63
C ASP A 240 -19.43 5.33 -0.73
N ILE A 241 -18.76 5.47 0.43
CA ILE A 241 -18.61 4.35 1.37
C ILE A 241 -19.98 3.89 1.92
N GLN A 242 -20.91 4.78 2.09
CA GLN A 242 -22.27 4.44 2.56
C GLN A 242 -23.05 3.63 1.51
N GLU A 243 -22.82 3.92 0.23
CA GLU A 243 -23.41 3.16 -0.88
C GLU A 243 -22.70 1.80 -1.08
N THR A 244 -21.46 1.69 -0.60
CA THR A 244 -20.68 0.46 -0.68
C THR A 244 -21.09 -0.56 0.40
N ILE A 245 -21.51 -0.11 1.57
CA ILE A 245 -21.97 -0.92 2.69
C ILE A 245 -23.37 -1.46 2.45
#